data_3b95885e281cd5b55aedfef897a67fd8
#
_entry.id   3b95885e281cd5b55aedfef897a67fd8
#
_cell.length_a   1.000
_cell.length_b   1.000
_cell.length_c   1.000
_cell.angle_alpha   90.00
_cell.angle_beta   90.00
_cell.angle_gamma   90.00
#
_symmetry.space_group_name_H-M   'P 1'
#
loop_
_entity.id
_entity.type
_entity.pdbx_description
1 polymer ?
#
loop_
_entity_poly.entity_id
_entity_poly.type
_entity_poly.pdbx_seq_one_letter_code
_entity_poly.pdbx_strand_id
1 'polypeptide(L)'
;MKTFMLPLLALLISAPTLANNIKEIRFGVDPTFAPFESKDIDGKVIGFDVDLGNAICQKLQAKCVWVENNFDGIIPALKARKFDAILSGMYVTDKRKEQIDFSNKLYNGPVFLVARKGAFTAPDVKVLKGKTIGVEQGSAQETYANNYWRNAGVNVVAYQGADRVIQDLESGRIDGAVLSGVMAEYSFLKKPQGKDYAFVGGALQDNDLFGAGAAIGLRKDDAALREAINGAIAEILADGTYKKLASQYFSFDIYSGA
;
A
#
# COMPACT_ATOMS: atom_id res chain seq x y z
N MET A 1 23.30 -67.35 32.59
CA MET A 1 23.57 -65.87 32.34
C MET A 1 22.32 -65.33 31.66
N LYS A 2 21.48 -64.55 32.36
CA LYS A 2 20.25 -63.92 31.81
C LYS A 2 20.60 -62.44 31.60
N THR A 3 20.66 -62.00 30.36
CA THR A 3 20.92 -60.62 29.98
C THR A 3 19.59 -59.84 30.06
N PHE A 4 19.50 -58.89 30.99
CA PHE A 4 18.40 -57.93 31.08
C PHE A 4 18.65 -56.77 30.10
N MET A 5 17.82 -56.64 29.04
CA MET A 5 17.74 -55.46 28.18
C MET A 5 16.80 -54.43 28.81
N LEU A 6 17.33 -53.30 29.29
CA LEU A 6 16.52 -52.14 29.66
C LEU A 6 16.05 -51.42 28.40
N PRO A 7 14.77 -51.04 28.25
CA PRO A 7 14.34 -50.16 27.18
C PRO A 7 14.70 -48.74 27.52
N LEU A 8 15.43 -48.07 26.61
CA LEU A 8 15.75 -46.65 26.65
C LEU A 8 14.49 -45.86 26.27
N LEU A 9 13.84 -45.24 27.25
CA LEU A 9 12.66 -44.38 27.03
C LEU A 9 13.14 -43.01 26.56
N ALA A 10 13.05 -42.73 25.26
CA ALA A 10 13.35 -41.41 24.69
C ALA A 10 12.25 -40.42 25.08
N LEU A 11 12.52 -39.53 26.03
CA LEU A 11 11.68 -38.37 26.31
C LEU A 11 11.76 -37.39 25.12
N LEU A 12 10.71 -37.32 24.34
CA LEU A 12 10.47 -36.22 23.38
C LEU A 12 10.17 -34.97 24.18
N ILE A 13 11.17 -34.11 24.38
CA ILE A 13 10.97 -32.78 24.93
C ILE A 13 10.38 -31.92 23.82
N SER A 14 9.05 -31.78 23.80
CA SER A 14 8.39 -30.75 22.99
C SER A 14 8.80 -29.39 23.52
N ALA A 15 9.68 -28.70 22.82
CA ALA A 15 9.97 -27.31 23.09
C ALA A 15 8.65 -26.51 22.99
N PRO A 16 8.28 -25.70 24.00
CA PRO A 16 7.15 -24.81 23.85
C PRO A 16 7.50 -23.82 22.73
N THR A 17 6.78 -23.89 21.62
CA THR A 17 6.71 -22.78 20.68
C THR A 17 6.19 -21.59 21.49
N LEU A 18 7.05 -20.59 21.72
CA LEU A 18 6.65 -19.27 22.18
C LEU A 18 5.76 -18.68 21.09
N ALA A 19 4.48 -19.06 21.11
CA ALA A 19 3.47 -18.36 20.35
C ALA A 19 3.46 -16.92 20.89
N ASN A 20 4.04 -15.99 20.13
CA ASN A 20 3.94 -14.57 20.42
C ASN A 20 2.45 -14.25 20.46
N ASN A 21 1.89 -14.05 21.65
CA ASN A 21 0.46 -13.82 21.85
C ASN A 21 0.18 -12.35 21.52
N ILE A 22 0.14 -12.05 20.21
CA ILE A 22 -0.19 -10.73 19.69
C ILE A 22 -1.67 -10.50 19.92
N LYS A 23 -2.02 -9.69 20.93
CA LYS A 23 -3.43 -9.41 21.29
C LYS A 23 -4.06 -8.31 20.46
N GLU A 24 -3.25 -7.35 20.00
CA GLU A 24 -3.70 -6.18 19.26
C GLU A 24 -2.63 -5.79 18.25
N ILE A 25 -3.03 -5.34 17.07
CA ILE A 25 -2.17 -4.71 16.06
C ILE A 25 -2.78 -3.37 15.71
N ARG A 26 -2.03 -2.29 15.94
CA ARG A 26 -2.41 -0.93 15.53
C ARG A 26 -1.82 -0.68 14.15
N PHE A 27 -2.68 -0.50 13.15
CA PHE A 27 -2.28 -0.14 11.79
C PHE A 27 -2.36 1.37 11.58
N GLY A 28 -1.26 2.00 11.16
CA GLY A 28 -1.24 3.37 10.64
C GLY A 28 -1.79 3.39 9.21
N VAL A 29 -2.70 4.31 8.93
CA VAL A 29 -3.42 4.41 7.65
C VAL A 29 -3.68 5.87 7.29
N ASP A 30 -3.55 6.23 5.99
CA ASP A 30 -4.04 7.49 5.43
C ASP A 30 -5.34 7.24 4.67
N PRO A 31 -6.52 7.58 5.22
CA PRO A 31 -7.80 7.21 4.63
C PRO A 31 -8.23 8.14 3.47
N THR A 32 -7.31 8.45 2.56
CA THR A 32 -7.55 9.31 1.38
C THR A 32 -7.35 8.56 0.05
N PHE A 33 -7.19 7.22 0.09
CA PHE A 33 -6.75 6.40 -1.04
C PHE A 33 -7.76 5.30 -1.43
N ALA A 34 -9.04 5.67 -1.64
CA ALA A 34 -10.09 4.71 -2.05
C ALA A 34 -9.75 4.05 -3.40
N PRO A 35 -10.04 2.73 -3.58
CA PRO A 35 -10.81 1.84 -2.71
C PRO A 35 -9.98 1.10 -1.65
N PHE A 36 -8.69 1.41 -1.52
CA PHE A 36 -7.82 0.72 -0.56
C PHE A 36 -8.14 1.14 0.88
N GLU A 37 -8.17 2.46 1.14
CA GLU A 37 -8.58 3.03 2.42
C GLU A 37 -9.29 4.38 2.21
N SER A 38 -10.40 4.54 2.93
CA SER A 38 -11.19 5.77 2.93
C SER A 38 -12.06 5.84 4.19
N LYS A 39 -12.79 6.92 4.38
CA LYS A 39 -13.80 7.03 5.42
C LYS A 39 -15.20 6.82 4.86
N ASP A 40 -16.02 6.09 5.60
CA ASP A 40 -17.45 6.06 5.35
C ASP A 40 -18.16 7.31 5.90
N ILE A 41 -19.50 7.35 5.79
CA ILE A 41 -20.32 8.48 6.24
C ILE A 41 -20.24 8.71 7.76
N ASP A 42 -19.93 7.67 8.52
CA ASP A 42 -19.80 7.72 9.98
C ASP A 42 -18.35 8.02 10.41
N GLY A 43 -17.43 8.23 9.46
CA GLY A 43 -16.02 8.49 9.70
C GLY A 43 -15.18 7.26 10.00
N LYS A 44 -15.74 6.06 9.86
CA LYS A 44 -15.01 4.81 10.05
C LYS A 44 -14.10 4.54 8.85
N VAL A 45 -12.88 4.09 9.13
CA VAL A 45 -11.94 3.67 8.08
C VAL A 45 -12.41 2.36 7.45
N ILE A 46 -12.55 2.33 6.13
CA ILE A 46 -13.02 1.21 5.32
C ILE A 46 -12.14 1.05 4.07
N GLY A 47 -12.22 -0.08 3.40
CA GLY A 47 -11.56 -0.34 2.12
C GLY A 47 -10.81 -1.66 2.09
N PHE A 48 -10.15 -1.94 0.96
CA PHE A 48 -9.48 -3.22 0.72
C PHE A 48 -8.33 -3.48 1.71
N ASP A 49 -7.50 -2.48 2.00
CA ASP A 49 -6.41 -2.61 2.98
C ASP A 49 -6.96 -2.86 4.39
N VAL A 50 -8.10 -2.23 4.70
CA VAL A 50 -8.77 -2.44 5.99
C VAL A 50 -9.29 -3.87 6.11
N ASP A 51 -9.91 -4.40 5.07
CA ASP A 51 -10.42 -5.77 5.06
C ASP A 51 -9.28 -6.79 5.08
N LEU A 52 -8.16 -6.54 4.37
CA LEU A 52 -6.95 -7.37 4.46
C LEU A 52 -6.36 -7.37 5.87
N GLY A 53 -6.21 -6.18 6.47
CA GLY A 53 -5.70 -6.04 7.84
C GLY A 53 -6.59 -6.80 8.84
N ASN A 54 -7.91 -6.66 8.72
CA ASN A 54 -8.85 -7.38 9.57
C ASN A 54 -8.76 -8.89 9.38
N ALA A 55 -8.58 -9.39 8.16
CA ALA A 55 -8.37 -10.82 7.88
C ALA A 55 -7.05 -11.33 8.49
N ILE A 56 -5.97 -10.54 8.39
CA ILE A 56 -4.68 -10.84 9.04
C ILE A 56 -4.85 -10.92 10.56
N CYS A 57 -5.50 -9.92 11.18
CA CYS A 57 -5.77 -9.94 12.62
C CYS A 57 -6.61 -11.15 13.04
N GLN A 58 -7.61 -11.53 12.23
CA GLN A 58 -8.43 -12.72 12.50
C GLN A 58 -7.60 -13.99 12.51
N LYS A 59 -6.68 -14.17 11.55
CA LYS A 59 -5.75 -15.32 11.53
C LYS A 59 -4.85 -15.35 12.76
N LEU A 60 -4.41 -14.21 13.22
CA LEU A 60 -3.55 -14.07 14.40
C LEU A 60 -4.33 -14.07 15.73
N GLN A 61 -5.67 -14.17 15.69
CA GLN A 61 -6.55 -14.03 16.85
C GLN A 61 -6.29 -12.72 17.62
N ALA A 62 -5.94 -11.66 16.90
CA ALA A 62 -5.63 -10.34 17.42
C ALA A 62 -6.77 -9.35 17.10
N LYS A 63 -6.83 -8.27 17.87
CA LYS A 63 -7.68 -7.12 17.55
C LYS A 63 -6.94 -6.19 16.60
N CYS A 64 -7.59 -5.76 15.52
CA CYS A 64 -7.11 -4.66 14.68
C CYS A 64 -7.58 -3.32 15.25
N VAL A 65 -6.67 -2.34 15.26
CA VAL A 65 -6.95 -0.92 15.56
C VAL A 65 -6.39 -0.06 14.44
N TRP A 66 -7.19 0.83 13.89
CA TRP A 66 -6.81 1.73 12.80
C TRP A 66 -6.47 3.09 13.35
N VAL A 67 -5.25 3.59 13.07
CA VAL A 67 -4.72 4.87 13.55
C VAL A 67 -4.45 5.76 12.35
N GLU A 68 -5.23 6.81 12.21
CA GLU A 68 -5.11 7.74 11.10
C GLU A 68 -3.81 8.55 11.20
N ASN A 69 -3.15 8.71 10.07
CA ASN A 69 -1.96 9.55 9.94
C ASN A 69 -1.78 9.95 8.48
N ASN A 70 -1.35 11.18 8.22
CA ASN A 70 -1.02 11.59 6.86
C ASN A 70 0.14 10.76 6.32
N PHE A 71 0.11 10.43 5.03
CA PHE A 71 1.05 9.51 4.40
C PHE A 71 2.52 9.99 4.49
N ASP A 72 2.79 11.29 4.35
CA ASP A 72 4.13 11.89 4.45
C ASP A 72 4.79 11.72 5.82
N GLY A 73 3.97 11.67 6.88
CA GLY A 73 4.40 11.49 8.27
C GLY A 73 4.32 10.05 8.79
N ILE A 74 3.87 9.08 7.98
CA ILE A 74 3.49 7.76 8.49
C ILE A 74 4.70 6.90 8.93
N ILE A 75 5.84 6.96 8.21
CA ILE A 75 7.07 6.25 8.61
C ILE A 75 7.66 6.84 9.90
N PRO A 76 7.85 8.16 10.06
CA PRO A 76 8.23 8.76 11.35
C PRO A 76 7.31 8.37 12.50
N ALA A 77 5.99 8.31 12.28
CA ALA A 77 5.00 7.92 13.28
C ALA A 77 5.13 6.43 13.69
N LEU A 78 5.39 5.52 12.73
CA LEU A 78 5.72 4.11 13.00
C LEU A 78 6.98 4.00 13.88
N LYS A 79 8.05 4.71 13.53
CA LYS A 79 9.31 4.73 14.30
C LYS A 79 9.12 5.30 15.71
N ALA A 80 8.21 6.26 15.86
CA ALA A 80 7.80 6.82 17.16
C ALA A 80 6.80 5.93 17.93
N ARG A 81 6.48 4.71 17.44
CA ARG A 81 5.57 3.73 18.05
C ARG A 81 4.14 4.23 18.25
N LYS A 82 3.67 5.16 17.42
CA LYS A 82 2.26 5.58 17.44
C LYS A 82 1.32 4.44 17.02
N PHE A 83 1.81 3.54 16.18
CA PHE A 83 1.18 2.29 15.76
C PHE A 83 2.26 1.21 15.53
N ASP A 84 1.83 -0.01 15.21
CA ASP A 84 2.73 -1.17 15.16
C ASP A 84 3.13 -1.55 13.74
N ALA A 85 2.28 -1.24 12.76
CA ALA A 85 2.52 -1.49 11.35
C ALA A 85 1.86 -0.40 10.49
N ILE A 86 2.30 -0.22 9.25
CA ILE A 86 1.67 0.65 8.25
C ILE A 86 0.94 -0.24 7.24
N LEU A 87 -0.36 -0.02 7.06
CA LEU A 87 -1.15 -0.62 5.98
C LEU A 87 -1.94 0.49 5.30
N SER A 88 -1.38 1.01 4.20
CA SER A 88 -1.85 2.22 3.52
C SER A 88 -1.25 2.34 2.11
N GLY A 89 -1.48 1.36 1.25
CA GLY A 89 -1.02 1.39 -0.15
C GLY A 89 0.48 1.58 -0.33
N MET A 90 1.30 1.28 0.68
CA MET A 90 2.70 1.66 0.71
C MET A 90 3.56 0.78 -0.22
N TYR A 91 4.06 1.35 -1.31
CA TYR A 91 5.03 0.68 -2.18
C TYR A 91 6.36 0.43 -1.46
N VAL A 92 6.92 -0.75 -1.71
CA VAL A 92 8.25 -1.13 -1.21
C VAL A 92 9.31 -0.46 -2.09
N THR A 93 10.10 0.43 -1.51
CA THR A 93 11.23 1.10 -2.19
C THR A 93 12.50 0.93 -1.38
N ASP A 94 13.67 0.95 -2.03
CA ASP A 94 14.96 0.78 -1.33
C ASP A 94 15.19 1.88 -0.30
N LYS A 95 14.83 3.12 -0.59
CA LYS A 95 14.90 4.24 0.37
C LYS A 95 14.05 4.00 1.62
N ARG A 96 12.87 3.35 1.48
CA ARG A 96 12.03 2.99 2.62
C ARG A 96 12.62 1.81 3.40
N LYS A 97 13.20 0.81 2.71
CA LYS A 97 13.91 -0.33 3.33
C LYS A 97 15.10 0.09 4.19
N GLU A 98 15.74 1.24 3.92
CA GLU A 98 16.76 1.79 4.80
C GLU A 98 16.22 2.13 6.19
N GLN A 99 14.94 2.48 6.31
CA GLN A 99 14.30 3.00 7.51
C GLN A 99 13.42 1.99 8.24
N ILE A 100 12.72 1.14 7.49
CA ILE A 100 11.72 0.17 7.97
C ILE A 100 11.87 -1.16 7.24
N ASP A 101 11.27 -2.20 7.79
CA ASP A 101 11.10 -3.49 7.12
C ASP A 101 9.71 -3.60 6.49
N PHE A 102 9.51 -4.61 5.66
CA PHE A 102 8.26 -4.88 4.99
C PHE A 102 7.83 -6.34 5.14
N SER A 103 6.53 -6.56 5.12
CA SER A 103 5.93 -7.89 4.96
C SER A 103 6.17 -8.44 3.55
N ASN A 104 5.70 -9.65 3.30
CA ASN A 104 5.47 -10.14 1.95
C ASN A 104 4.51 -9.18 1.21
N LYS A 105 4.63 -9.16 -0.14
CA LYS A 105 3.78 -8.34 -1.00
C LYS A 105 2.30 -8.60 -0.76
N LEU A 106 1.50 -7.53 -0.77
CA LEU A 106 0.04 -7.61 -0.72
C LEU A 106 -0.57 -7.54 -2.12
N TYR A 107 -0.14 -6.61 -2.95
CA TYR A 107 -0.65 -6.40 -4.30
C TYR A 107 0.30 -5.55 -5.16
N ASN A 108 0.00 -5.50 -6.45
CA ASN A 108 0.60 -4.56 -7.40
C ASN A 108 -0.44 -3.52 -7.82
N GLY A 109 0.03 -2.33 -8.22
CA GLY A 109 -0.83 -1.31 -8.80
C GLY A 109 -0.02 -0.47 -9.79
N PRO A 110 -0.36 -0.47 -11.07
CA PRO A 110 0.33 0.38 -12.03
C PRO A 110 0.05 1.86 -11.71
N VAL A 111 1.05 2.69 -11.96
CA VAL A 111 0.99 4.14 -11.75
C VAL A 111 0.90 4.84 -13.10
N PHE A 112 0.04 5.86 -13.19
CA PHE A 112 -0.19 6.58 -14.43
C PHE A 112 -0.16 8.10 -14.21
N LEU A 113 0.16 8.82 -15.27
CA LEU A 113 -0.22 10.22 -15.41
C LEU A 113 -1.70 10.28 -15.84
N VAL A 114 -2.51 11.03 -15.12
CA VAL A 114 -3.91 11.32 -15.45
C VAL A 114 -4.03 12.79 -15.84
N ALA A 115 -4.70 13.08 -16.95
CA ALA A 115 -4.93 14.44 -17.42
C ALA A 115 -6.22 14.53 -18.25
N ARG A 116 -6.61 15.75 -18.64
CA ARG A 116 -7.70 15.93 -19.62
C ARG A 116 -7.36 15.23 -20.93
N LYS A 117 -8.36 14.59 -21.54
CA LYS A 117 -8.23 13.91 -22.84
C LYS A 117 -7.63 14.86 -23.86
N GLY A 118 -6.55 14.41 -24.51
CA GLY A 118 -5.85 15.21 -25.53
C GLY A 118 -4.91 16.31 -24.99
N ALA A 119 -4.80 16.51 -23.66
CA ALA A 119 -3.89 17.51 -23.11
C ALA A 119 -2.42 17.15 -23.33
N PHE A 120 -2.09 15.87 -23.27
CA PHE A 120 -0.74 15.35 -23.47
C PHE A 120 -0.74 14.13 -24.37
N THR A 121 0.31 13.96 -25.17
CA THR A 121 0.48 12.79 -26.06
C THR A 121 1.22 11.64 -25.38
N ALA A 122 2.02 11.93 -24.36
CA ALA A 122 2.78 10.95 -23.58
C ALA A 122 3.16 11.54 -22.21
N PRO A 123 3.50 10.69 -21.20
CA PRO A 123 4.02 11.15 -19.91
C PRO A 123 5.53 11.51 -20.03
N ASP A 124 5.87 12.36 -21.00
CA ASP A 124 7.25 12.73 -21.36
C ASP A 124 7.51 14.19 -20.97
N VAL A 125 8.68 14.44 -20.43
CA VAL A 125 9.12 15.77 -20.02
C VAL A 125 9.04 16.83 -21.14
N LYS A 126 9.21 16.41 -22.40
CA LYS A 126 9.12 17.34 -23.55
C LYS A 126 7.74 17.98 -23.69
N VAL A 127 6.68 17.24 -23.36
CA VAL A 127 5.30 17.76 -23.42
C VAL A 127 4.81 18.29 -22.07
N LEU A 128 5.46 17.89 -20.98
CA LEU A 128 5.09 18.29 -19.61
C LEU A 128 5.83 19.55 -19.13
N LYS A 129 6.87 20.03 -19.83
CA LYS A 129 7.65 21.21 -19.44
C LYS A 129 6.75 22.45 -19.28
N GLY A 130 6.88 23.12 -18.13
CA GLY A 130 6.06 24.27 -17.77
C GLY A 130 4.65 23.93 -17.28
N LYS A 131 4.28 22.64 -17.24
CA LYS A 131 2.99 22.17 -16.73
C LYS A 131 3.06 21.90 -15.23
N THR A 132 1.90 21.93 -14.59
CA THR A 132 1.74 21.66 -13.16
C THR A 132 1.18 20.25 -12.96
N ILE A 133 1.96 19.38 -12.30
CA ILE A 133 1.60 17.98 -12.04
C ILE A 133 1.48 17.77 -10.54
N GLY A 134 0.31 17.30 -10.11
CA GLY A 134 0.02 16.99 -8.73
C GLY A 134 0.43 15.56 -8.35
N VAL A 135 0.91 15.41 -7.13
CA VAL A 135 1.32 14.14 -6.52
C VAL A 135 0.93 14.13 -5.04
N GLU A 136 0.74 12.96 -4.46
CA GLU A 136 0.64 12.84 -3.01
C GLU A 136 2.02 12.96 -2.35
N GLN A 137 2.12 13.78 -1.31
CA GLN A 137 3.36 14.03 -0.58
C GLN A 137 3.87 12.76 0.11
N GLY A 138 5.17 12.50 0.02
CA GLY A 138 5.81 11.31 0.60
C GLY A 138 5.61 10.02 -0.21
N SER A 139 4.85 10.08 -1.31
CA SER A 139 4.57 8.91 -2.15
C SER A 139 5.73 8.52 -3.07
N ALA A 140 5.69 7.29 -3.61
CA ALA A 140 6.59 6.87 -4.69
C ALA A 140 6.34 7.67 -5.98
N GLN A 141 5.11 8.10 -6.20
CA GLN A 141 4.69 8.97 -7.30
C GLN A 141 5.38 10.34 -7.22
N GLU A 142 5.45 10.94 -6.04
CA GLU A 142 6.20 12.18 -5.83
C GLU A 142 7.69 11.97 -6.11
N THR A 143 8.26 10.89 -5.62
CA THR A 143 9.67 10.55 -5.88
C THR A 143 9.93 10.43 -7.37
N TYR A 144 9.07 9.72 -8.11
CA TYR A 144 9.16 9.59 -9.56
C TYR A 144 9.13 10.97 -10.26
N ALA A 145 8.12 11.78 -9.96
CA ALA A 145 7.95 13.09 -10.58
C ALA A 145 9.12 14.04 -10.27
N ASN A 146 9.67 13.99 -9.06
CA ASN A 146 10.83 14.76 -8.69
C ASN A 146 12.10 14.30 -9.42
N ASN A 147 12.33 12.98 -9.55
CA ASN A 147 13.52 12.44 -10.19
C ASN A 147 13.55 12.72 -11.71
N TYR A 148 12.41 12.57 -12.38
CA TYR A 148 12.36 12.57 -13.85
C TYR A 148 11.84 13.88 -14.43
N TRP A 149 11.03 14.66 -13.70
CA TRP A 149 10.32 15.80 -14.31
C TRP A 149 10.66 17.15 -13.69
N ARG A 150 10.79 17.25 -12.37
CA ARG A 150 11.02 18.54 -11.68
C ARG A 150 12.24 19.30 -12.24
N ASN A 151 13.38 18.63 -12.33
CA ASN A 151 14.63 19.26 -12.80
C ASN A 151 14.61 19.60 -14.30
N ALA A 152 13.65 19.08 -15.04
CA ALA A 152 13.44 19.35 -16.46
C ALA A 152 12.40 20.44 -16.72
N GLY A 153 11.94 21.12 -15.67
CA GLY A 153 11.05 22.27 -15.74
C GLY A 153 9.57 21.97 -15.67
N VAL A 154 9.19 20.81 -15.13
CA VAL A 154 7.79 20.51 -14.73
C VAL A 154 7.57 21.03 -13.31
N ASN A 155 6.46 21.72 -13.08
CA ASN A 155 6.07 22.19 -11.76
C ASN A 155 5.37 21.02 -11.00
N VAL A 156 6.10 20.34 -10.10
CA VAL A 156 5.55 19.24 -9.30
C VAL A 156 5.02 19.80 -7.99
N VAL A 157 3.72 19.64 -7.75
CA VAL A 157 3.01 20.08 -6.54
C VAL A 157 2.61 18.88 -5.70
N ALA A 158 3.07 18.85 -4.45
CA ALA A 158 2.76 17.78 -3.51
C ALA A 158 1.59 18.19 -2.61
N TYR A 159 0.67 17.24 -2.37
CA TYR A 159 -0.55 17.41 -1.59
C TYR A 159 -0.58 16.45 -0.41
N GLN A 160 -1.09 16.92 0.72
CA GLN A 160 -1.45 16.01 1.82
C GLN A 160 -2.76 15.29 1.49
N GLY A 161 -2.65 13.99 1.16
CA GLY A 161 -3.76 13.13 0.76
C GLY A 161 -3.97 13.07 -0.76
N ALA A 162 -4.22 11.87 -1.26
CA ALA A 162 -4.42 11.61 -2.67
C ALA A 162 -5.75 12.19 -3.21
N ASP A 163 -6.75 12.30 -2.35
CA ASP A 163 -8.05 12.93 -2.67
C ASP A 163 -7.91 14.40 -3.08
N ARG A 164 -7.01 15.15 -2.44
CA ARG A 164 -6.75 16.57 -2.78
C ARG A 164 -6.09 16.73 -4.14
N VAL A 165 -5.27 15.78 -4.54
CA VAL A 165 -4.69 15.77 -5.90
C VAL A 165 -5.81 15.71 -6.93
N ILE A 166 -6.81 14.83 -6.71
CA ILE A 166 -7.97 14.68 -7.60
C ILE A 166 -8.81 15.96 -7.61
N GLN A 167 -9.09 16.57 -6.45
CA GLN A 167 -9.86 17.81 -6.34
C GLN A 167 -9.24 18.95 -7.12
N ASP A 168 -7.91 19.08 -7.09
CA ASP A 168 -7.21 20.12 -7.83
C ASP A 168 -7.09 19.81 -9.32
N LEU A 169 -6.99 18.54 -9.70
CA LEU A 169 -7.08 18.12 -11.10
C LEU A 169 -8.48 18.41 -11.67
N GLU A 170 -9.55 18.06 -10.94
CA GLU A 170 -10.93 18.30 -11.33
C GLU A 170 -11.22 19.80 -11.52
N SER A 171 -10.76 20.63 -10.60
CA SER A 171 -10.94 22.08 -10.65
C SER A 171 -10.05 22.78 -11.69
N GLY A 172 -9.13 22.04 -12.33
CA GLY A 172 -8.20 22.59 -13.33
C GLY A 172 -7.06 23.46 -12.74
N ARG A 173 -6.80 23.36 -11.42
CA ARG A 173 -5.66 24.03 -10.78
C ARG A 173 -4.34 23.39 -11.11
N ILE A 174 -4.35 22.11 -11.50
CA ILE A 174 -3.20 21.37 -12.03
C ILE A 174 -3.54 20.79 -13.41
N ASP A 175 -2.51 20.64 -14.25
CA ASP A 175 -2.65 20.15 -15.63
C ASP A 175 -2.76 18.61 -15.69
N GLY A 176 -2.21 17.92 -14.69
CA GLY A 176 -2.22 16.46 -14.58
C GLY A 176 -1.88 15.99 -13.18
N ALA A 177 -2.08 14.70 -12.92
CA ALA A 177 -1.80 14.04 -11.64
C ALA A 177 -1.13 12.69 -11.83
N VAL A 178 -0.14 12.34 -11.00
CA VAL A 178 0.42 10.98 -10.96
C VAL A 178 -0.28 10.21 -9.88
N LEU A 179 -1.03 9.18 -10.28
CA LEU A 179 -1.91 8.41 -9.41
C LEU A 179 -1.74 6.90 -9.62
N SER A 180 -2.09 6.11 -8.61
CA SER A 180 -2.37 4.68 -8.82
C SER A 180 -3.52 4.54 -9.82
N GLY A 181 -3.37 3.65 -10.81
CA GLY A 181 -4.40 3.43 -11.82
C GLY A 181 -5.73 2.97 -11.22
N VAL A 182 -5.66 2.10 -10.23
CA VAL A 182 -6.85 1.60 -9.52
C VAL A 182 -7.57 2.73 -8.80
N MET A 183 -6.84 3.53 -8.03
CA MET A 183 -7.40 4.68 -7.31
C MET A 183 -7.98 5.70 -8.29
N ALA A 184 -7.26 6.02 -9.36
CA ALA A 184 -7.72 6.97 -10.37
C ALA A 184 -9.02 6.52 -11.04
N GLU A 185 -9.12 5.23 -11.42
CA GLU A 185 -10.35 4.69 -11.99
C GLU A 185 -11.51 4.71 -11.01
N TYR A 186 -11.30 4.20 -9.80
CA TYR A 186 -12.34 4.07 -8.78
C TYR A 186 -12.86 5.42 -8.30
N SER A 187 -11.94 6.33 -7.96
CA SER A 187 -12.29 7.60 -7.31
C SER A 187 -12.62 8.73 -8.29
N PHE A 188 -12.20 8.63 -9.58
CA PHE A 188 -12.29 9.73 -10.51
C PHE A 188 -12.74 9.33 -11.92
N LEU A 189 -11.95 8.56 -12.67
CA LEU A 189 -12.18 8.36 -14.11
C LEU A 189 -13.52 7.68 -14.44
N LYS A 190 -14.02 6.79 -13.56
CA LYS A 190 -15.33 6.14 -13.69
C LYS A 190 -16.49 6.95 -13.09
N LYS A 191 -16.21 8.15 -12.57
CA LYS A 191 -17.23 9.07 -12.04
C LYS A 191 -17.61 10.12 -13.08
N PRO A 192 -18.78 10.77 -12.97
CA PRO A 192 -19.22 11.80 -13.92
C PRO A 192 -18.19 12.93 -14.11
N GLN A 193 -17.51 13.37 -13.03
CA GLN A 193 -16.50 14.42 -13.07
C GLN A 193 -15.23 14.02 -13.81
N GLY A 194 -14.91 12.72 -13.88
CA GLY A 194 -13.75 12.18 -14.59
C GLY A 194 -13.94 11.92 -16.08
N LYS A 195 -15.17 12.10 -16.61
CA LYS A 195 -15.53 11.75 -18.00
C LYS A 195 -14.61 12.38 -19.08
N ASP A 196 -14.07 13.56 -18.82
CA ASP A 196 -13.22 14.30 -19.73
C ASP A 196 -11.72 14.05 -19.49
N TYR A 197 -11.38 13.13 -18.61
CA TYR A 197 -10.01 12.74 -18.23
C TYR A 197 -9.69 11.32 -18.66
N ALA A 198 -8.40 11.01 -18.77
CA ALA A 198 -7.90 9.68 -19.08
C ALA A 198 -6.46 9.50 -18.61
N PHE A 199 -6.00 8.26 -18.65
CA PHE A 199 -4.58 7.96 -18.55
C PHE A 199 -3.84 8.53 -19.77
N VAL A 200 -2.67 9.06 -19.54
CA VAL A 200 -1.76 9.59 -20.59
C VAL A 200 -0.72 8.52 -20.88
N GLY A 201 -0.83 7.88 -22.04
CA GLY A 201 0.09 6.80 -22.42
C GLY A 201 -0.04 5.54 -21.54
N GLY A 202 1.06 4.79 -21.47
CA GLY A 202 1.16 3.59 -20.61
C GLY A 202 1.49 3.90 -19.16
N ALA A 203 1.52 2.84 -18.35
CA ALA A 203 1.96 2.94 -16.95
C ALA A 203 3.41 3.46 -16.87
N LEU A 204 3.66 4.30 -15.87
CA LEU A 204 5.00 4.80 -15.58
C LEU A 204 5.87 3.63 -15.09
N GLN A 205 7.09 3.56 -15.63
CA GLN A 205 8.00 2.46 -15.38
C GLN A 205 9.17 2.93 -14.51
N ASP A 206 9.30 2.32 -13.34
CA ASP A 206 10.44 2.44 -12.45
C ASP A 206 10.41 1.25 -11.48
N ASN A 207 11.29 0.27 -11.69
CA ASN A 207 11.30 -0.95 -10.90
C ASN A 207 11.68 -0.71 -9.43
N ASP A 208 12.49 0.31 -9.14
CA ASP A 208 12.93 0.63 -7.77
C ASP A 208 11.79 1.32 -6.97
N LEU A 209 10.89 2.01 -7.66
CA LEU A 209 9.76 2.71 -7.04
C LEU A 209 8.46 1.91 -7.04
N PHE A 210 8.20 1.12 -8.08
CA PHE A 210 6.90 0.47 -8.29
C PHE A 210 6.97 -1.05 -8.41
N GLY A 211 8.15 -1.61 -8.76
CA GLY A 211 8.28 -3.01 -9.17
C GLY A 211 7.99 -4.03 -8.06
N ALA A 212 8.28 -3.72 -6.81
CA ALA A 212 8.06 -4.63 -5.68
C ALA A 212 6.60 -4.65 -5.18
N GLY A 213 5.75 -3.71 -5.63
CA GLY A 213 4.36 -3.59 -5.20
C GLY A 213 4.20 -3.00 -3.80
N ALA A 214 2.96 -3.08 -3.26
CA ALA A 214 2.61 -2.62 -1.93
C ALA A 214 2.75 -3.74 -0.89
N ALA A 215 3.18 -3.37 0.33
CA ALA A 215 3.34 -4.28 1.46
C ALA A 215 3.11 -3.54 2.78
N ILE A 216 2.97 -4.29 3.88
CA ILE A 216 2.85 -3.74 5.23
C ILE A 216 4.24 -3.29 5.69
N GLY A 217 4.36 -2.01 6.09
CA GLY A 217 5.58 -1.46 6.68
C GLY A 217 5.67 -1.77 8.17
N LEU A 218 6.85 -2.19 8.65
CA LEU A 218 7.10 -2.53 10.05
C LEU A 218 8.42 -1.93 10.52
N ARG A 219 8.59 -1.77 11.83
CA ARG A 219 9.90 -1.40 12.37
C ARG A 219 10.90 -2.54 12.19
N LYS A 220 12.17 -2.21 12.02
CA LYS A 220 13.25 -3.20 11.84
C LYS A 220 13.48 -4.10 13.06
N ASP A 221 13.12 -3.61 14.25
CA ASP A 221 13.21 -4.37 15.50
C ASP A 221 11.99 -5.25 15.81
N ASP A 222 10.95 -5.24 14.96
CA ASP A 222 9.72 -6.02 15.15
C ASP A 222 9.65 -7.28 14.26
N ALA A 223 10.76 -8.01 14.13
CA ALA A 223 10.86 -9.20 13.29
C ALA A 223 9.78 -10.25 13.61
N ALA A 224 9.46 -10.45 14.90
CA ALA A 224 8.43 -11.40 15.32
C ALA A 224 7.03 -11.03 14.81
N LEU A 225 6.66 -9.74 14.83
CA LEU A 225 5.40 -9.26 14.26
C LEU A 225 5.38 -9.43 12.75
N ARG A 226 6.51 -9.13 12.07
CA ARG A 226 6.63 -9.33 10.61
C ARG A 226 6.42 -10.78 10.22
N GLU A 227 7.06 -11.73 10.90
CA GLU A 227 6.90 -13.16 10.61
C GLU A 227 5.47 -13.65 10.87
N ALA A 228 4.83 -13.18 11.94
CA ALA A 228 3.44 -13.49 12.23
C ALA A 228 2.50 -12.97 11.12
N ILE A 229 2.67 -11.72 10.70
CA ILE A 229 1.92 -11.11 9.59
C ILE A 229 2.16 -11.88 8.29
N ASN A 230 3.40 -12.26 7.97
CA ASN A 230 3.73 -13.03 6.77
C ASN A 230 3.06 -14.42 6.77
N GLY A 231 3.02 -15.08 7.93
CA GLY A 231 2.29 -16.33 8.10
C GLY A 231 0.79 -16.15 7.81
N ALA A 232 0.17 -15.11 8.38
CA ALA A 232 -1.23 -14.80 8.14
C ALA A 232 -1.52 -14.44 6.68
N ILE A 233 -0.63 -13.68 6.00
CA ILE A 233 -0.73 -13.39 4.56
C ILE A 233 -0.71 -14.69 3.75
N ALA A 234 0.22 -15.59 4.05
CA ALA A 234 0.31 -16.88 3.36
C ALA A 234 -0.96 -17.72 3.53
N GLU A 235 -1.55 -17.73 4.75
CA GLU A 235 -2.80 -18.44 5.01
C GLU A 235 -3.98 -17.86 4.23
N ILE A 236 -4.18 -16.52 4.24
CA ILE A 236 -5.31 -15.90 3.51
C ILE A 236 -5.18 -16.03 1.99
N LEU A 237 -3.95 -16.15 1.46
CA LEU A 237 -3.71 -16.47 0.05
C LEU A 237 -4.07 -17.93 -0.25
N ALA A 238 -3.66 -18.86 0.62
CA ALA A 238 -3.84 -20.30 0.40
C ALA A 238 -5.30 -20.77 0.56
N ASP A 239 -6.06 -20.19 1.50
CA ASP A 239 -7.45 -20.58 1.78
C ASP A 239 -8.50 -19.83 0.93
N GLY A 240 -8.06 -18.93 0.04
CA GLY A 240 -8.92 -18.17 -0.85
C GLY A 240 -9.56 -16.92 -0.23
N THR A 241 -9.30 -16.63 1.04
CA THR A 241 -9.79 -15.41 1.72
C THR A 241 -9.37 -14.14 0.95
N TYR A 242 -8.08 -14.07 0.55
CA TYR A 242 -7.56 -12.95 -0.25
C TYR A 242 -8.37 -12.74 -1.53
N LYS A 243 -8.56 -13.82 -2.32
CA LYS A 243 -9.31 -13.77 -3.58
C LYS A 243 -10.75 -13.31 -3.37
N LYS A 244 -11.41 -13.80 -2.31
CA LYS A 244 -12.77 -13.39 -1.96
C LYS A 244 -12.85 -11.91 -1.61
N LEU A 245 -11.91 -11.38 -0.83
CA LEU A 245 -11.85 -9.96 -0.49
C LEU A 245 -11.56 -9.11 -1.74
N ALA A 246 -10.53 -9.46 -2.52
CA ALA A 246 -10.15 -8.72 -3.72
C ALA A 246 -11.30 -8.62 -4.72
N SER A 247 -12.10 -9.69 -4.92
CA SER A 247 -13.23 -9.69 -5.85
C SER A 247 -14.37 -8.74 -5.48
N GLN A 248 -14.42 -8.22 -4.27
CA GLN A 248 -15.40 -7.20 -3.85
C GLN A 248 -15.02 -5.80 -4.35
N TYR A 249 -13.75 -5.58 -4.62
CA TYR A 249 -13.18 -4.28 -4.99
C TYR A 249 -12.71 -4.23 -6.44
N PHE A 250 -12.21 -5.37 -6.98
CA PHE A 250 -11.51 -5.43 -8.26
C PHE A 250 -12.08 -6.53 -9.15
N SER A 251 -12.20 -6.23 -10.46
CA SER A 251 -12.60 -7.18 -11.49
C SER A 251 -11.41 -7.92 -12.14
N PHE A 252 -10.20 -7.70 -11.66
CA PHE A 252 -8.94 -8.27 -12.15
C PHE A 252 -8.09 -8.78 -10.98
N ASP A 253 -7.04 -9.55 -11.27
CA ASP A 253 -6.12 -10.04 -10.24
C ASP A 253 -5.12 -8.95 -9.83
N ILE A 254 -5.43 -8.25 -8.74
CA ILE A 254 -4.57 -7.20 -8.19
C ILE A 254 -3.28 -7.75 -7.57
N TYR A 255 -3.23 -9.04 -7.20
CA TYR A 255 -2.03 -9.63 -6.62
C TYR A 255 -0.93 -9.81 -7.66
N SER A 256 -1.25 -10.30 -8.84
CA SER A 256 -0.31 -10.41 -9.96
C SER A 256 -0.09 -9.07 -10.68
N GLY A 257 -1.06 -8.16 -10.66
CA GLY A 257 -1.02 -6.88 -11.37
C GLY A 257 -1.30 -7.03 -12.86
N ALA A 258 -2.00 -8.11 -13.25
CA ALA A 258 -2.36 -8.42 -14.63
C ALA A 258 -3.85 -8.21 -14.89
#